data_fe0c05385a8c8c2b11e78b51f7f4a955
#
_entry.id   fe0c05385a8c8c2b11e78b51f7f4a955
#
_cell.length_a   1.000
_cell.length_b   1.000
_cell.length_c   1.000
_cell.angle_alpha   90.00
_cell.angle_beta   90.00
_cell.angle_gamma   90.00
#
_symmetry.space_group_name_H-M   'P 1'
#
loop_
_entity.id
_entity.type
_entity.pdbx_description
1 polymer ?
#
loop_
_entity_poly.entity_id
_entity_poly.type
_entity_poly.pdbx_seq_one_letter_code
_entity_poly.pdbx_strand_id
1 'polypeptide(L)'
;MEERKTIYLCLAHMSESNMEQKYVKEAFDTNWVVPMGPNVNAFEQNLADFANNNSDGSKLNRKVVCLSAGTAAVHLALIACGVQPSDEVCVQSFTFCASSHPITYLGAKPVFIDSERETWNMDPELLEKAILDRKEKTGKYPKVIIPVALYGMPYDCGKIMAIANTYKIPP
;
A
#
# COMPACT_ATOMS: atom_id res chain seq x y z
N MET A 1 29.13 29.49 -12.65
CA MET A 1 28.54 28.32 -11.93
C MET A 1 27.07 28.31 -12.30
N GLU A 2 26.61 27.26 -12.97
CA GLU A 2 25.16 27.10 -13.19
C GLU A 2 24.45 26.98 -11.86
N GLU A 3 23.43 27.77 -11.67
CA GLU A 3 22.57 27.73 -10.49
C GLU A 3 21.82 26.39 -10.47
N ARG A 4 22.17 25.52 -9.52
CA ARG A 4 21.49 24.22 -9.41
C ARG A 4 20.06 24.42 -9.01
N LYS A 5 19.12 24.10 -9.92
CA LYS A 5 17.69 24.14 -9.65
C LYS A 5 17.34 23.16 -8.53
N THR A 6 16.67 23.62 -7.49
CA THR A 6 16.15 22.76 -6.43
C THR A 6 15.10 21.81 -7.00
N ILE A 7 15.25 20.52 -6.74
CA ILE A 7 14.25 19.50 -7.05
C ILE A 7 13.54 19.18 -5.74
N TYR A 8 12.25 19.47 -5.68
CA TYR A 8 11.41 19.17 -4.52
C TYR A 8 10.90 17.74 -4.60
N LEU A 9 10.80 17.07 -3.43
CA LEU A 9 10.27 15.70 -3.35
C LEU A 9 8.81 15.61 -3.81
N CYS A 10 7.99 16.57 -3.40
CA CYS A 10 6.63 16.75 -3.87
C CYS A 10 6.28 18.24 -3.87
N LEU A 11 5.34 18.60 -4.72
CA LEU A 11 4.76 19.94 -4.77
C LEU A 11 3.30 19.83 -4.35
N ALA A 12 2.99 20.35 -3.16
CA ALA A 12 1.61 20.50 -2.72
C ALA A 12 1.01 21.73 -3.41
N HIS A 13 0.21 21.53 -4.41
CA HIS A 13 -0.50 22.62 -5.11
C HIS A 13 -1.89 22.13 -5.54
N MET A 14 -2.78 23.06 -5.76
CA MET A 14 -4.12 22.77 -6.27
C MET A 14 -4.07 22.47 -7.76
N SER A 15 -5.08 21.75 -8.25
CA SER A 15 -5.25 21.54 -9.69
C SER A 15 -5.50 22.90 -10.41
N GLU A 16 -5.04 23.01 -11.64
CA GLU A 16 -5.28 24.21 -12.46
C GLU A 16 -6.78 24.50 -12.69
N SER A 17 -7.60 23.45 -12.62
CA SER A 17 -9.04 23.52 -12.78
C SER A 17 -9.81 23.90 -11.52
N ASN A 18 -9.15 24.07 -10.37
CA ASN A 18 -9.75 24.35 -9.06
C ASN A 18 -10.86 23.38 -8.65
N MET A 19 -10.77 22.11 -9.08
CA MET A 19 -11.79 21.11 -8.81
C MET A 19 -11.93 20.80 -7.32
N GLU A 20 -10.84 20.90 -6.56
CA GLU A 20 -10.83 20.68 -5.12
C GLU A 20 -11.77 21.68 -4.42
N GLN A 21 -11.67 22.97 -4.76
CA GLN A 21 -12.56 24.00 -4.20
C GLN A 21 -14.02 23.79 -4.61
N LYS A 22 -14.25 23.37 -5.85
CA LYS A 22 -15.59 23.05 -6.34
C LYS A 22 -16.24 21.95 -5.50
N TYR A 23 -15.55 20.82 -5.27
CA TYR A 23 -16.08 19.72 -4.48
C TYR A 23 -16.27 20.08 -3.01
N VAL A 24 -15.36 20.85 -2.42
CA VAL A 24 -15.54 21.37 -1.06
C VAL A 24 -16.75 22.26 -0.97
N LYS A 25 -16.90 23.21 -1.90
CA LYS A 25 -18.06 24.10 -1.93
C LYS A 25 -19.38 23.34 -2.11
N GLU A 26 -19.41 22.36 -3.01
CA GLU A 26 -20.59 21.52 -3.24
C GLU A 26 -20.98 20.75 -1.98
N ALA A 27 -20.01 20.20 -1.25
CA ALA A 27 -20.28 19.48 0.00
C ALA A 27 -20.96 20.38 1.04
N PHE A 28 -20.51 21.65 1.16
CA PHE A 28 -21.14 22.63 2.06
C PHE A 28 -22.51 23.09 1.56
N ASP A 29 -22.64 23.41 0.28
CA ASP A 29 -23.91 23.89 -0.31
C ASP A 29 -25.03 22.86 -0.22
N THR A 30 -24.65 21.55 -0.30
CA THR A 30 -25.60 20.43 -0.24
C THR A 30 -25.69 19.77 1.13
N ASN A 31 -24.97 20.30 2.13
CA ASN A 31 -24.93 19.81 3.51
C ASN A 31 -24.41 18.35 3.64
N TRP A 32 -23.53 17.92 2.72
CA TRP A 32 -22.85 16.63 2.78
C TRP A 32 -21.46 16.73 3.44
N VAL A 33 -21.39 17.33 4.63
CA VAL A 33 -20.14 17.45 5.41
C VAL A 33 -20.05 16.28 6.40
N VAL A 34 -20.03 15.07 5.88
CA VAL A 34 -20.02 13.79 6.64
C VAL A 34 -19.11 12.79 5.91
N PRO A 35 -18.66 11.71 6.60
CA PRO A 35 -17.73 10.73 6.01
C PRO A 35 -18.37 9.80 4.96
N MET A 36 -19.51 10.15 4.41
CA MET A 36 -20.22 9.44 3.33
C MET A 36 -20.92 10.47 2.44
N GLY A 37 -21.41 10.05 1.30
CA GLY A 37 -22.21 10.94 0.43
C GLY A 37 -21.85 10.78 -1.04
N PRO A 38 -22.44 11.63 -1.92
CA PRO A 38 -22.29 11.50 -3.37
C PRO A 38 -20.83 11.50 -3.84
N ASN A 39 -20.00 12.39 -3.29
CA ASN A 39 -18.60 12.52 -3.71
C ASN A 39 -17.77 11.29 -3.33
N VAL A 40 -17.97 10.71 -2.13
CA VAL A 40 -17.29 9.47 -1.72
C VAL A 40 -17.72 8.32 -2.61
N ASN A 41 -19.04 8.16 -2.83
CA ASN A 41 -19.56 7.10 -3.68
C ASN A 41 -19.06 7.20 -5.14
N ALA A 42 -19.02 8.41 -5.69
CA ALA A 42 -18.50 8.63 -7.03
C ALA A 42 -17.00 8.36 -7.13
N PHE A 43 -16.22 8.70 -6.10
CA PHE A 43 -14.79 8.44 -6.04
C PHE A 43 -14.50 6.94 -5.97
N GLU A 44 -15.22 6.21 -5.10
CA GLU A 44 -15.10 4.74 -5.00
C GLU A 44 -15.46 4.06 -6.32
N GLN A 45 -16.53 4.51 -6.99
CA GLN A 45 -16.93 3.95 -8.27
C GLN A 45 -15.91 4.23 -9.37
N ASN A 46 -15.43 5.47 -9.49
CA ASN A 46 -14.42 5.84 -10.49
C ASN A 46 -13.12 5.06 -10.32
N LEU A 47 -12.67 4.88 -9.08
CA LEU A 47 -11.49 4.06 -8.78
C LEU A 47 -11.74 2.57 -9.05
N ALA A 48 -12.94 2.06 -8.77
CA ALA A 48 -13.31 0.69 -9.09
C ALA A 48 -13.32 0.46 -10.60
N ASP A 49 -13.88 1.38 -11.37
CA ASP A 49 -13.90 1.33 -12.83
C ASP A 49 -12.48 1.36 -13.41
N PHE A 50 -11.60 2.22 -12.87
CA PHE A 50 -10.20 2.27 -13.25
C PHE A 50 -9.46 0.96 -12.94
N ALA A 51 -9.60 0.45 -11.69
CA ALA A 51 -8.90 -0.74 -11.23
C ALA A 51 -9.42 -2.05 -11.84
N ASN A 52 -10.63 -2.05 -12.40
CA ASN A 52 -11.26 -3.22 -13.00
C ASN A 52 -10.97 -3.37 -14.50
N ASN A 53 -10.38 -2.36 -15.14
CA ASN A 53 -10.00 -2.44 -16.54
C ASN A 53 -8.57 -2.95 -16.67
N ASN A 54 -8.40 -4.15 -17.19
CA ASN A 54 -7.09 -4.68 -17.54
C ASN A 54 -6.64 -4.18 -18.92
N SER A 55 -5.32 -4.16 -19.14
CA SER A 55 -4.73 -3.79 -20.43
C SER A 55 -5.12 -4.71 -21.60
N ASP A 56 -5.55 -5.93 -21.30
CA ASP A 56 -6.04 -6.92 -22.28
C ASP A 56 -7.55 -6.78 -22.57
N GLY A 57 -8.23 -5.78 -21.99
CA GLY A 57 -9.67 -5.55 -22.14
C GLY A 57 -10.56 -6.43 -21.27
N SER A 58 -10.01 -7.33 -20.47
CA SER A 58 -10.78 -8.09 -19.48
C SER A 58 -11.21 -7.20 -18.32
N LYS A 59 -12.37 -7.50 -17.74
CA LYS A 59 -12.90 -6.78 -16.58
C LYS A 59 -12.81 -7.65 -15.34
N LEU A 60 -12.27 -7.05 -14.27
CA LEU A 60 -12.31 -7.63 -12.93
C LEU A 60 -13.54 -7.11 -12.18
N ASN A 61 -13.90 -7.77 -11.09
CA ASN A 61 -15.00 -7.33 -10.22
C ASN A 61 -14.44 -6.98 -8.84
N ARG A 62 -13.59 -5.96 -8.79
CA ARG A 62 -13.05 -5.43 -7.53
C ARG A 62 -13.94 -4.31 -7.02
N LYS A 63 -14.08 -4.24 -5.72
CA LYS A 63 -14.72 -3.10 -5.03
C LYS A 63 -13.66 -2.23 -4.41
N VAL A 64 -13.90 -0.94 -4.38
CA VAL A 64 -13.04 0.05 -3.74
C VAL A 64 -13.78 0.60 -2.52
N VAL A 65 -13.05 0.79 -1.44
CA VAL A 65 -13.54 1.42 -0.21
C VAL A 65 -12.57 2.53 0.16
N CYS A 66 -13.09 3.73 0.37
CA CYS A 66 -12.32 4.89 0.83
C CYS A 66 -12.16 4.85 2.34
N LEU A 67 -10.96 5.14 2.79
CA LEU A 67 -10.60 5.24 4.19
C LEU A 67 -9.95 6.60 4.48
N SER A 68 -9.87 6.96 5.75
CA SER A 68 -9.35 8.26 6.19
C SER A 68 -7.87 8.50 5.87
N ALA A 69 -7.08 7.43 5.71
CA ALA A 69 -5.65 7.51 5.43
C ALA A 69 -5.12 6.18 4.88
N GLY A 70 -3.95 6.22 4.21
CA GLY A 70 -3.24 5.01 3.77
C GLY A 70 -2.88 4.07 4.93
N THR A 71 -2.55 4.60 6.10
CA THR A 71 -2.33 3.79 7.31
C THR A 71 -3.55 2.95 7.69
N ALA A 72 -4.75 3.53 7.59
CA ALA A 72 -6.01 2.81 7.83
C ALA A 72 -6.25 1.74 6.75
N ALA A 73 -5.86 2.02 5.50
CA ALA A 73 -5.97 1.06 4.41
C ALA A 73 -5.06 -0.17 4.63
N VAL A 74 -3.80 0.04 5.01
CA VAL A 74 -2.89 -1.06 5.36
C VAL A 74 -3.43 -1.86 6.56
N HIS A 75 -3.94 -1.18 7.59
CA HIS A 75 -4.52 -1.85 8.76
C HIS A 75 -5.71 -2.74 8.38
N LEU A 76 -6.63 -2.21 7.57
CA LEU A 76 -7.79 -2.99 7.09
C LEU A 76 -7.36 -4.16 6.20
N ALA A 77 -6.38 -3.98 5.33
CA ALA A 77 -5.84 -5.05 4.49
C ALA A 77 -5.24 -6.19 5.33
N LEU A 78 -4.48 -5.87 6.38
CA LEU A 78 -3.94 -6.89 7.30
C LEU A 78 -5.05 -7.66 8.02
N ILE A 79 -6.12 -6.98 8.46
CA ILE A 79 -7.30 -7.63 9.04
C ILE A 79 -7.95 -8.56 8.01
N ALA A 80 -8.12 -8.11 6.77
CA ALA A 80 -8.69 -8.92 5.69
C ALA A 80 -7.85 -10.15 5.35
N CYS A 81 -6.51 -10.04 5.47
CA CYS A 81 -5.58 -11.17 5.33
C CYS A 81 -5.58 -12.09 6.56
N GLY A 82 -6.36 -11.79 7.58
CA GLY A 82 -6.49 -12.62 8.78
C GLY A 82 -5.29 -12.61 9.70
N VAL A 83 -4.55 -11.50 9.75
CA VAL A 83 -3.43 -11.32 10.68
C VAL A 83 -3.94 -11.30 12.11
N GLN A 84 -3.30 -12.09 12.98
CA GLN A 84 -3.66 -12.27 14.38
C GLN A 84 -2.48 -11.85 15.29
N PRO A 85 -2.73 -11.60 16.59
CA PRO A 85 -1.66 -11.38 17.55
C PRO A 85 -0.61 -12.49 17.50
N SER A 86 0.65 -12.10 17.57
CA SER A 86 1.84 -12.95 17.47
C SER A 86 2.17 -13.50 16.08
N ASP A 87 1.35 -13.27 15.05
CA ASP A 87 1.75 -13.54 13.67
C ASP A 87 2.93 -12.65 13.28
N GLU A 88 3.69 -13.07 12.27
CA GLU A 88 4.79 -12.31 11.70
C GLU A 88 4.39 -11.81 10.31
N VAL A 89 4.80 -10.58 9.99
CA VAL A 89 4.54 -9.93 8.70
C VAL A 89 5.85 -9.37 8.15
N CYS A 90 6.24 -9.81 6.96
CA CYS A 90 7.40 -9.28 6.27
C CYS A 90 7.07 -7.88 5.72
N VAL A 91 7.92 -6.91 6.00
CA VAL A 91 7.75 -5.52 5.57
C VAL A 91 9.08 -4.92 5.18
N GLN A 92 9.08 -4.09 4.15
CA GLN A 92 10.26 -3.35 3.73
C GLN A 92 10.78 -2.46 4.87
N SER A 93 12.10 -2.43 5.09
CA SER A 93 12.71 -1.60 6.15
C SER A 93 12.74 -0.13 5.76
N PHE A 94 13.10 0.17 4.51
CA PHE A 94 13.14 1.53 3.98
C PHE A 94 11.78 1.93 3.44
N THR A 95 10.93 2.41 4.34
CA THR A 95 9.57 2.86 4.03
C THR A 95 9.08 3.86 5.07
N PHE A 96 7.97 4.53 4.77
CA PHE A 96 7.26 5.32 5.78
C PHE A 96 6.66 4.39 6.86
N CYS A 97 6.70 4.82 8.09
CA CYS A 97 6.29 4.01 9.25
C CYS A 97 4.83 3.47 9.17
N ALA A 98 3.99 4.10 8.36
CA ALA A 98 2.63 3.62 8.10
C ALA A 98 2.56 2.22 7.47
N SER A 99 3.66 1.71 6.91
CA SER A 99 3.73 0.32 6.42
C SER A 99 3.90 -0.69 7.57
N SER A 100 4.60 -0.32 8.65
CA SER A 100 4.92 -1.22 9.75
C SER A 100 4.04 -1.04 11.00
N HIS A 101 3.60 0.18 11.31
CA HIS A 101 2.79 0.44 12.51
C HIS A 101 1.49 -0.38 12.56
N PRO A 102 0.72 -0.52 11.46
CA PRO A 102 -0.51 -1.31 11.48
C PRO A 102 -0.31 -2.78 11.86
N ILE A 103 0.89 -3.33 11.61
CA ILE A 103 1.25 -4.68 12.06
C ILE A 103 1.19 -4.76 13.58
N THR A 104 1.78 -3.76 14.26
CA THR A 104 1.81 -3.70 15.72
C THR A 104 0.45 -3.40 16.34
N TYR A 105 -0.44 -2.67 15.62
CA TYR A 105 -1.81 -2.45 16.07
C TYR A 105 -2.60 -3.75 16.25
N LEU A 106 -2.26 -4.78 15.45
CA LEU A 106 -2.87 -6.11 15.53
C LEU A 106 -2.15 -7.04 16.53
N GLY A 107 -1.14 -6.55 17.25
CA GLY A 107 -0.30 -7.39 18.12
C GLY A 107 0.60 -8.36 17.35
N ALA A 108 0.74 -8.19 16.05
CA ALA A 108 1.65 -8.95 15.21
C ALA A 108 3.06 -8.34 15.23
N LYS A 109 4.04 -9.08 14.69
CA LYS A 109 5.45 -8.72 14.71
C LYS A 109 5.95 -8.38 13.31
N PRO A 110 6.49 -7.17 13.07
CA PRO A 110 7.14 -6.86 11.80
C PRO A 110 8.47 -7.62 11.68
N VAL A 111 8.69 -8.23 10.52
CA VAL A 111 9.98 -8.79 10.09
C VAL A 111 10.49 -7.87 8.98
N PHE A 112 11.48 -7.05 9.32
CA PHE A 112 12.02 -6.06 8.39
C PHE A 112 12.95 -6.72 7.37
N ILE A 113 12.68 -6.43 6.10
CA ILE A 113 13.48 -6.88 4.96
C ILE A 113 14.23 -5.67 4.42
N ASP A 114 15.53 -5.81 4.23
CA ASP A 114 16.37 -4.74 3.72
C ASP A 114 16.17 -4.52 2.22
N SER A 115 16.71 -3.42 1.73
CA SER A 115 16.53 -2.95 0.37
C SER A 115 17.61 -3.50 -0.56
N GLU A 116 17.23 -3.79 -1.80
CA GLU A 116 18.20 -4.00 -2.88
C GLU A 116 18.79 -2.65 -3.35
N ARG A 117 19.89 -2.69 -4.11
CA ARG A 117 20.71 -1.49 -4.37
C ARG A 117 20.28 -0.66 -5.58
N GLU A 118 19.42 -1.17 -6.45
CA GLU A 118 19.04 -0.49 -7.70
C GLU A 118 17.89 0.47 -7.49
N THR A 119 16.80 -0.01 -6.86
CA THR A 119 15.57 0.77 -6.66
C THR A 119 15.32 1.14 -5.19
N TRP A 120 16.11 0.60 -4.26
CA TRP A 120 15.95 0.74 -2.81
C TRP A 120 14.64 0.13 -2.27
N ASN A 121 14.00 -0.68 -3.05
CA ASN A 121 12.83 -1.44 -2.64
C ASN A 121 13.23 -2.77 -1.96
N MET A 122 12.23 -3.52 -1.51
CA MET A 122 12.43 -4.80 -0.82
C MET A 122 13.29 -5.75 -1.66
N ASP A 123 14.38 -6.27 -1.06
CA ASP A 123 15.25 -7.26 -1.69
C ASP A 123 14.55 -8.64 -1.71
N PRO A 124 14.27 -9.22 -2.90
CA PRO A 124 13.60 -10.51 -3.00
C PRO A 124 14.42 -11.67 -2.40
N GLU A 125 15.76 -11.63 -2.51
CA GLU A 125 16.61 -12.70 -1.95
C GLU A 125 16.61 -12.66 -0.42
N LEU A 126 16.65 -11.46 0.16
CA LEU A 126 16.55 -11.28 1.61
C LEU A 126 15.15 -11.62 2.12
N LEU A 127 14.11 -11.34 1.34
CA LEU A 127 12.74 -11.75 1.67
C LEU A 127 12.65 -13.26 1.77
N GLU A 128 13.15 -14.01 0.79
CA GLU A 128 13.08 -15.46 0.80
C GLU A 128 13.89 -16.06 1.97
N LYS A 129 15.09 -15.53 2.20
CA LYS A 129 15.91 -15.93 3.37
C LYS A 129 15.17 -15.69 4.68
N ALA A 130 14.51 -14.55 4.84
CA ALA A 130 13.74 -14.23 6.04
C ALA A 130 12.55 -15.18 6.22
N ILE A 131 11.82 -15.50 5.15
CA ILE A 131 10.69 -16.46 5.19
C ILE A 131 11.16 -17.83 5.69
N LEU A 132 12.27 -18.32 5.18
CA LEU A 132 12.84 -19.62 5.57
C LEU A 132 13.36 -19.60 7.02
N ASP A 133 14.09 -18.56 7.42
CA ASP A 133 14.56 -18.35 8.78
C ASP A 133 13.41 -18.32 9.79
N ARG A 134 12.33 -17.59 9.46
CA ARG A 134 11.14 -17.51 10.33
C ARG A 134 10.48 -18.88 10.44
N LYS A 135 10.34 -19.61 9.32
CA LYS A 135 9.80 -20.97 9.32
C LYS A 135 10.60 -21.91 10.21
N GLU A 136 11.93 -21.85 10.14
CA GLU A 136 12.81 -22.66 10.97
C GLU A 136 12.68 -22.32 12.46
N LYS A 137 12.70 -21.01 12.80
CA LYS A 137 12.70 -20.53 14.18
C LYS A 137 11.34 -20.59 14.88
N THR A 138 10.25 -20.42 14.15
CA THR A 138 8.90 -20.29 14.72
C THR A 138 7.98 -21.45 14.36
N GLY A 139 8.38 -22.30 13.42
CA GLY A 139 7.54 -23.38 12.88
C GLY A 139 6.46 -22.88 11.89
N LYS A 140 6.34 -21.57 11.66
CA LYS A 140 5.33 -20.96 10.80
C LYS A 140 5.96 -20.05 9.76
N TYR A 141 5.32 -19.91 8.61
CA TYR A 141 5.63 -18.85 7.65
C TYR A 141 5.05 -17.51 8.11
N PRO A 142 5.69 -16.38 7.76
CA PRO A 142 5.05 -15.07 7.90
C PRO A 142 3.67 -15.05 7.24
N LYS A 143 2.75 -14.28 7.82
CA LYS A 143 1.35 -14.28 7.42
C LYS A 143 1.09 -13.44 6.16
N VAL A 144 1.83 -12.34 5.99
CA VAL A 144 1.67 -11.36 4.90
C VAL A 144 3.04 -10.81 4.53
N ILE A 145 3.20 -10.37 3.28
CA ILE A 145 4.34 -9.58 2.80
C ILE A 145 3.81 -8.19 2.44
N ILE A 146 4.49 -7.12 2.88
CA ILE A 146 4.17 -5.73 2.53
C ILE A 146 5.34 -5.15 1.73
N PRO A 147 5.35 -5.31 0.40
CA PRO A 147 6.28 -4.59 -0.45
C PRO A 147 5.79 -3.15 -0.65
N VAL A 148 6.72 -2.23 -0.86
CA VAL A 148 6.41 -0.81 -1.06
C VAL A 148 7.06 -0.34 -2.35
N ALA A 149 6.35 0.43 -3.15
CA ALA A 149 6.90 1.18 -4.26
C ALA A 149 7.46 2.51 -3.73
N LEU A 150 8.69 2.48 -3.24
CA LEU A 150 9.31 3.61 -2.55
C LEU A 150 9.40 4.83 -3.47
N TYR A 151 8.81 5.96 -3.04
CA TYR A 151 8.71 7.19 -3.84
C TYR A 151 8.14 7.00 -5.25
N GLY A 152 7.30 5.98 -5.45
CA GLY A 152 6.71 5.66 -6.75
C GLY A 152 7.60 4.78 -7.66
N MET A 153 8.79 4.39 -7.21
CA MET A 153 9.64 3.44 -7.93
C MET A 153 9.08 2.02 -7.76
N PRO A 154 8.69 1.33 -8.84
CA PRO A 154 8.17 -0.03 -8.73
C PRO A 154 9.22 -0.99 -8.17
N TYR A 155 8.81 -1.86 -7.23
CA TYR A 155 9.61 -2.99 -6.79
C TYR A 155 9.57 -4.13 -7.83
N ASP A 156 10.45 -5.12 -7.72
CA ASP A 156 10.43 -6.32 -8.58
C ASP A 156 9.19 -7.19 -8.25
N CYS A 157 8.06 -6.77 -8.81
CA CYS A 157 6.77 -7.44 -8.59
C CYS A 157 6.82 -8.92 -9.03
N GLY A 158 7.54 -9.22 -10.12
CA GLY A 158 7.65 -10.57 -10.64
C GLY A 158 8.30 -11.53 -9.62
N LYS A 159 9.44 -11.15 -9.06
CA LYS A 159 10.14 -11.97 -8.06
C LYS A 159 9.37 -12.04 -6.74
N ILE A 160 8.86 -10.91 -6.24
CA ILE A 160 8.07 -10.90 -4.99
C ILE A 160 6.84 -11.81 -5.12
N MET A 161 6.09 -11.73 -6.24
CA MET A 161 4.93 -12.57 -6.49
C MET A 161 5.29 -14.06 -6.64
N ALA A 162 6.42 -14.38 -7.26
CA ALA A 162 6.90 -15.76 -7.36
C ALA A 162 7.18 -16.36 -5.97
N ILE A 163 7.86 -15.61 -5.10
CA ILE A 163 8.12 -16.00 -3.71
C ILE A 163 6.80 -16.15 -2.94
N ALA A 164 5.93 -15.15 -3.02
CA ALA A 164 4.62 -15.17 -2.37
C ALA A 164 3.79 -16.40 -2.74
N ASN A 165 3.75 -16.74 -4.02
CA ASN A 165 3.06 -17.93 -4.53
C ASN A 165 3.70 -19.24 -4.06
N THR A 166 5.06 -19.31 -4.06
CA THR A 166 5.80 -20.51 -3.62
C THR A 166 5.48 -20.87 -2.18
N TYR A 167 5.44 -19.87 -1.30
CA TYR A 167 5.19 -20.07 0.13
C TYR A 167 3.73 -19.88 0.52
N LYS A 168 2.84 -19.56 -0.43
CA LYS A 168 1.40 -19.29 -0.23
C LYS A 168 1.16 -18.17 0.80
N ILE A 169 1.96 -17.13 0.73
CA ILE A 169 1.86 -15.94 1.57
C ILE A 169 1.27 -14.81 0.73
N PRO A 170 0.15 -14.16 1.11
CA PRO A 170 -0.40 -13.02 0.38
C PRO A 170 0.56 -11.82 0.47
N PRO A 171 0.87 -11.17 -0.66
CA PRO A 171 1.60 -9.93 -0.70
C PRO A 171 0.67 -8.73 -0.52
#